data_f63549c75c909017420ee608d36e248a
#
_entry.id   f63549c75c909017420ee608d36e248a
#
_cell.length_a   1.000
_cell.length_b   1.000
_cell.length_c   1.000
_cell.angle_alpha   90.00
_cell.angle_beta   90.00
_cell.angle_gamma   90.00
#
_symmetry.space_group_name_H-M   'P 1'
#
loop_
_entity.id
_entity.type
_entity.pdbx_description
1 polymer ?
#
loop_
_entity_poly.entity_id
_entity_poly.type
_entity_poly.pdbx_seq_one_letter_code
_entity_poly.pdbx_strand_id
1 'polypeptide(L)'
;LDASQPDQQYKVTYFGSVGYLTEFGAALVFRDGLISSPDNRFNPELMAYGERAPGVSAPGGSESYFWGGLSVKARAYNAFLQGQFRDSDHELTANDLNILLAEVWGGYTHSFLGGSEISYVLRVQSSEIKSGTGNRTLAWGGIVFSKRL
;
A
#
# COMPACT_ATOMS: atom_id res chain seq x y z
N LEU A 1 -21.21 -0.99 -24.24
CA LEU A 1 -20.49 -2.07 -24.92
C LEU A 1 -19.09 -2.14 -24.33
N ASP A 2 -18.96 -2.81 -23.39
CA ASP A 2 -18.22 -3.86 -22.85
C ASP A 2 -16.76 -3.99 -23.31
N ALA A 3 -15.88 -3.38 -22.61
CA ALA A 3 -14.45 -3.45 -22.88
C ALA A 3 -13.64 -4.02 -21.70
N SER A 4 -14.26 -4.72 -20.78
CA SER A 4 -13.52 -5.46 -19.78
C SER A 4 -13.05 -6.78 -20.39
N GLN A 5 -11.84 -6.78 -20.95
CA GLN A 5 -11.16 -7.99 -21.34
C GLN A 5 -10.29 -8.49 -20.19
N PRO A 6 -10.09 -9.83 -20.07
CA PRO A 6 -9.11 -10.35 -19.15
C PRO A 6 -7.73 -9.76 -19.49
N ASP A 7 -7.12 -9.11 -18.53
CA ASP A 7 -5.83 -8.46 -18.73
C ASP A 7 -4.91 -8.72 -17.53
N GLN A 8 -3.63 -8.78 -17.80
CA GLN A 8 -2.58 -8.88 -16.79
C GLN A 8 -1.68 -7.66 -16.89
N GLN A 9 -1.54 -6.94 -15.82
CA GLN A 9 -0.76 -5.73 -15.77
C GLN A 9 0.29 -5.79 -14.67
N TYR A 10 1.48 -5.29 -14.98
CA TYR A 10 2.62 -5.21 -14.06
C TYR A 10 3.15 -3.81 -14.05
N LYS A 11 3.48 -3.32 -12.86
CA LYS A 11 4.03 -1.99 -12.67
C LYS A 11 5.19 -2.02 -11.70
N VAL A 12 6.25 -1.28 -12.02
CA VAL A 12 7.33 -0.96 -11.07
C VAL A 12 7.21 0.50 -10.71
N THR A 13 7.22 0.78 -9.42
CA THR A 13 7.11 2.13 -8.88
C THR A 13 8.30 2.42 -7.98
N TYR A 14 8.88 3.59 -8.12
CA TYR A 14 9.87 4.16 -7.20
C TYR A 14 9.20 5.29 -6.43
N PHE A 15 9.43 5.34 -5.14
CA PHE A 15 8.84 6.36 -4.28
C PHE A 15 9.82 6.84 -3.22
N GLY A 16 9.60 8.04 -2.74
CA GLY A 16 10.37 8.61 -1.67
C GLY A 16 9.59 9.68 -0.94
N SER A 17 9.87 9.84 0.33
CA SER A 17 9.30 10.89 1.17
C SER A 17 10.37 11.51 2.06
N VAL A 18 10.20 12.79 2.36
CA VAL A 18 11.03 13.54 3.29
C VAL A 18 10.12 14.28 4.26
N GLY A 19 10.34 14.09 5.55
CA GLY A 19 9.51 14.69 6.60
C GLY A 19 9.41 13.80 7.82
N TYR A 20 8.20 13.58 8.31
CA TYR A 20 7.95 12.68 9.45
C TYR A 20 8.45 11.25 9.20
N LEU A 21 8.33 10.80 7.98
CA LEU A 21 8.99 9.61 7.47
C LEU A 21 9.94 10.04 6.35
N THR A 22 11.23 9.76 6.52
CA THR A 22 12.21 9.96 5.45
C THR A 22 12.62 8.59 4.96
N GLU A 23 12.14 8.24 3.77
CA GLU A 23 12.35 6.93 3.18
C GLU A 23 12.42 6.99 1.66
N PHE A 24 13.05 5.98 1.07
CA PHE A 24 13.08 5.73 -0.36
C PHE A 24 12.86 4.24 -0.61
N GLY A 25 12.12 3.90 -1.65
CA GLY A 25 11.80 2.52 -1.96
C GLY A 25 11.40 2.25 -3.39
N ALA A 26 11.23 0.96 -3.66
CA ALA A 26 10.68 0.46 -4.92
C ALA A 26 9.64 -0.61 -4.64
N ALA A 27 8.66 -0.68 -5.51
CA ALA A 27 7.59 -1.67 -5.47
C ALA A 27 7.38 -2.32 -6.83
N LEU A 28 7.06 -3.60 -6.81
CA LEU A 28 6.53 -4.35 -7.94
C LEU A 28 5.08 -4.69 -7.64
N VAL A 29 4.20 -4.33 -8.54
CA VAL A 29 2.74 -4.53 -8.41
C VAL A 29 2.23 -5.28 -9.63
N PHE A 30 1.29 -6.18 -9.41
CA PHE A 30 0.55 -6.84 -10.48
C PHE A 30 -0.95 -6.77 -10.22
N ARG A 31 -1.72 -6.86 -11.28
CA ARG A 31 -3.17 -7.11 -11.23
C ARG A 31 -3.59 -8.00 -12.40
N ASP A 32 -4.60 -8.82 -12.16
CA ASP A 32 -5.11 -9.82 -13.10
C ASP A 32 -6.62 -9.94 -12.97
N GLY A 33 -7.33 -9.84 -14.08
CA GLY A 33 -8.78 -9.96 -14.15
C GLY A 33 -9.41 -9.09 -15.21
N LEU A 34 -10.66 -8.76 -15.01
CA LEU A 34 -11.42 -7.84 -15.89
C LEU A 34 -11.09 -6.41 -15.47
N ILE A 35 -10.24 -5.75 -16.23
CA ILE A 35 -9.69 -4.43 -15.90
C ILE A 35 -10.19 -3.42 -16.93
N SER A 36 -10.73 -2.31 -16.43
CA SER A 36 -11.15 -1.16 -17.26
C SER A 36 -10.46 0.15 -16.82
N SER A 37 -9.92 0.18 -15.62
CA SER A 37 -9.21 1.35 -15.09
C SER A 37 -7.79 1.44 -15.63
N PRO A 38 -7.28 2.64 -15.94
CA PRO A 38 -5.92 2.82 -16.40
C PRO A 38 -4.90 2.53 -15.27
N ASP A 39 -3.75 2.03 -15.66
CA ASP A 39 -2.69 1.59 -14.75
C ASP A 39 -2.16 2.69 -13.82
N ASN A 40 -2.11 3.93 -14.31
CA ASN A 40 -1.65 5.08 -13.52
C ASN A 40 -2.57 5.46 -12.33
N ARG A 41 -3.77 4.91 -12.26
CA ARG A 41 -4.70 5.11 -11.14
C ARG A 41 -4.64 4.00 -10.09
N PHE A 42 -3.88 2.96 -10.38
CA PHE A 42 -3.72 1.83 -9.49
C PHE A 42 -2.37 1.94 -8.75
N ASN A 43 -2.39 2.35 -7.47
CA ASN A 43 -1.19 2.63 -6.67
C ASN A 43 -1.28 2.00 -5.27
N PRO A 44 -1.44 0.67 -5.16
CA PRO A 44 -1.57 0.01 -3.87
C PRO A 44 -0.31 0.10 -3.00
N GLU A 45 0.85 0.34 -3.62
CA GLU A 45 2.13 0.53 -2.94
C GLU A 45 2.19 1.80 -2.09
N LEU A 46 1.36 2.79 -2.41
CA LEU A 46 1.31 4.08 -1.71
C LEU A 46 0.20 4.13 -0.65
N MET A 47 -0.60 3.08 -0.54
CA MET A 47 -1.66 3.04 0.48
C MET A 47 -1.07 3.00 1.89
N ALA A 48 -1.41 4.00 2.67
CA ALA A 48 -1.25 3.98 4.10
C ALA A 48 -2.50 3.40 4.79
N TYR A 49 -2.47 3.31 6.11
CA TYR A 49 -3.61 2.84 6.89
C TYR A 49 -4.83 3.75 6.71
N GLY A 50 -5.97 3.19 6.34
CA GLY A 50 -7.24 3.89 6.24
C GLY A 50 -7.41 4.77 4.99
N GLU A 51 -6.52 4.67 4.03
CA GLU A 51 -6.64 5.37 2.76
C GLU A 51 -7.54 4.64 1.75
N ARG A 52 -7.81 5.32 0.63
CA ARG A 52 -8.72 4.85 -0.41
C ARG A 52 -8.31 3.50 -1.00
N ALA A 53 -9.31 2.79 -1.54
CA ALA A 53 -9.08 1.62 -2.36
C ALA A 53 -8.07 1.87 -3.49
N PRO A 54 -7.27 0.87 -3.84
CA PRO A 54 -6.21 1.02 -4.84
C PRO A 54 -6.75 0.99 -6.25
N GLY A 55 -7.49 1.94 -6.64
CA GLY A 55 -8.01 2.05 -7.98
C GLY A 55 -9.28 2.90 -8.02
N VAL A 56 -9.56 3.48 -9.15
CA VAL A 56 -10.81 4.19 -9.42
C VAL A 56 -11.31 3.71 -10.77
N SER A 57 -12.39 2.99 -10.75
CA SER A 57 -13.04 2.50 -11.97
C SER A 57 -13.29 3.62 -12.97
N ALA A 58 -13.17 3.30 -14.23
CA ALA A 58 -13.61 4.19 -15.30
C ALA A 58 -15.12 4.45 -15.19
N PRO A 59 -15.62 5.63 -15.58
CA PRO A 59 -17.04 5.89 -15.60
C PRO A 59 -17.78 4.87 -16.49
N GLY A 60 -18.73 4.14 -15.90
CA GLY A 60 -19.56 3.18 -16.62
C GLY A 60 -18.93 1.81 -16.87
N GLY A 61 -17.72 1.57 -16.40
CA GLY A 61 -17.07 0.27 -16.43
C GLY A 61 -17.39 -0.57 -15.19
N SER A 62 -17.55 -1.87 -15.39
CA SER A 62 -17.50 -2.87 -14.33
C SER A 62 -16.15 -3.54 -14.42
N GLU A 63 -15.44 -3.65 -13.31
CA GLU A 63 -14.17 -4.35 -13.25
C GLU A 63 -14.11 -5.29 -12.07
N SER A 64 -13.29 -6.33 -12.21
CA SER A 64 -13.16 -7.37 -11.17
C SER A 64 -11.81 -8.02 -11.33
N TYR A 65 -10.89 -7.76 -10.39
CA TYR A 65 -9.52 -8.23 -10.49
C TYR A 65 -8.89 -8.56 -9.15
N PHE A 66 -7.99 -9.51 -9.17
CA PHE A 66 -7.03 -9.73 -8.10
C PHE A 66 -5.80 -8.84 -8.31
N TRP A 67 -5.18 -8.46 -7.23
CA TRP A 67 -3.98 -7.65 -7.27
C TRP A 67 -3.06 -7.98 -6.10
N GLY A 68 -1.81 -7.67 -6.27
CA GLY A 68 -0.83 -7.85 -5.22
C GLY A 68 0.50 -7.23 -5.59
N GLY A 69 1.41 -7.28 -4.64
CA GLY A 69 2.74 -6.74 -4.86
C GLY A 69 3.62 -6.86 -3.64
N LEU A 70 4.82 -6.38 -3.84
CA LEU A 70 5.84 -6.30 -2.80
C LEU A 70 6.59 -4.99 -2.93
N SER A 71 7.08 -4.47 -1.82
CA SER A 71 8.01 -3.35 -1.80
C SER A 71 9.17 -3.59 -0.86
N VAL A 72 10.26 -2.93 -1.18
CA VAL A 72 11.40 -2.78 -0.28
C VAL A 72 11.69 -1.29 -0.16
N LYS A 73 11.84 -0.81 1.07
CA LYS A 73 12.13 0.58 1.36
C LYS A 73 13.27 0.72 2.38
N ALA A 74 14.11 1.70 2.14
CA ALA A 74 15.12 2.14 3.10
C ALA A 74 14.58 3.36 3.84
N ARG A 75 14.45 3.25 5.16
CA ARG A 75 13.95 4.31 6.04
C ARG A 75 15.10 4.89 6.85
N ALA A 76 15.38 6.17 6.63
CA ALA A 76 16.42 6.89 7.34
C ALA A 76 15.91 7.56 8.62
N TYR A 77 14.64 7.94 8.67
CA TYR A 77 14.05 8.63 9.81
C TYR A 77 12.56 8.30 9.97
N ASN A 78 12.15 8.10 11.23
CA ASN A 78 10.76 7.94 11.63
C ASN A 78 10.50 8.76 12.89
N ALA A 79 9.83 9.90 12.74
CA ALA A 79 9.52 10.82 13.83
C ALA A 79 8.66 10.19 14.95
N PHE A 80 7.86 9.20 14.62
CA PHE A 80 6.99 8.52 15.60
C PHE A 80 7.76 7.59 16.54
N LEU A 81 8.91 7.08 16.10
CA LEU A 81 9.75 6.18 16.89
C LEU A 81 10.98 6.88 17.48
N GLN A 82 11.51 7.90 16.79
CA GLN A 82 12.74 8.60 17.15
C GLN A 82 12.50 9.96 17.82
N GLY A 83 11.21 10.33 18.04
CA GLY A 83 10.85 11.62 18.62
C GLY A 83 10.87 12.77 17.59
N GLN A 84 10.09 13.79 17.87
CA GLN A 84 9.98 15.00 17.04
C GLN A 84 10.87 16.11 17.63
N PHE A 85 12.19 15.99 17.57
CA PHE A 85 13.11 17.01 18.09
C PHE A 85 12.88 17.36 19.59
N ARG A 86 12.32 16.42 20.35
CA ARG A 86 12.08 16.54 21.80
C ARG A 86 12.77 15.37 22.47
N ASP A 87 13.57 15.63 23.47
CA ASP A 87 14.11 14.61 24.36
C ASP A 87 12.97 13.96 25.16
N SER A 88 12.79 12.68 25.00
CA SER A 88 11.82 11.90 25.77
C SER A 88 12.48 10.59 26.26
N ASP A 89 12.07 10.15 27.46
CA ASP A 89 12.62 8.95 28.11
C ASP A 89 12.30 7.62 27.34
N HIS A 90 11.56 7.71 26.24
CA HIS A 90 11.08 6.57 25.45
C HIS A 90 11.38 6.66 23.96
N GLU A 91 12.46 7.30 23.57
CA GLU A 91 12.88 7.38 22.18
C GLU A 91 13.73 6.16 21.77
N LEU A 92 13.48 5.66 20.56
CA LEU A 92 14.34 4.65 19.95
C LEU A 92 15.45 5.35 19.16
N THR A 93 16.68 4.89 19.36
CA THR A 93 17.81 5.39 18.58
C THR A 93 17.80 4.79 17.16
N ALA A 94 18.48 5.42 16.23
CA ALA A 94 18.63 4.89 14.87
C ALA A 94 19.23 3.48 14.83
N ASN A 95 20.02 3.11 15.86
CA ASN A 95 20.61 1.80 15.98
C ASN A 95 19.60 0.70 16.36
N ASP A 96 18.48 1.06 16.95
CA ASP A 96 17.42 0.14 17.38
C ASP A 96 16.41 -0.15 16.24
N LEU A 97 16.51 0.58 15.14
CA LEU A 97 15.58 0.51 14.02
C LEU A 97 16.17 -0.26 12.83
N ASN A 98 15.31 -0.98 12.14
CA ASN A 98 15.64 -1.56 10.85
C ASN A 98 15.57 -0.48 9.78
N ILE A 99 16.67 -0.30 9.08
CA ILE A 99 16.74 0.65 7.96
C ILE A 99 15.98 0.08 6.75
N LEU A 100 16.09 -1.23 6.52
CA LEU A 100 15.43 -1.93 5.42
C LEU A 100 14.13 -2.55 5.89
N LEU A 101 13.05 -2.19 5.21
CA LEU A 101 11.71 -2.70 5.44
C LEU A 101 11.19 -3.36 4.17
N ALA A 102 10.61 -4.54 4.33
CA ALA A 102 9.92 -5.26 3.27
C ALA A 102 8.43 -5.31 3.58
N GLU A 103 7.63 -5.17 2.54
CA GLU A 103 6.17 -5.22 2.64
C GLU A 103 5.62 -6.04 1.50
N VAL A 104 4.61 -6.87 1.78
CA VAL A 104 3.86 -7.62 0.80
C VAL A 104 2.37 -7.40 1.01
N TRP A 105 1.63 -7.30 -0.07
CA TRP A 105 0.18 -7.12 -0.02
C TRP A 105 -0.53 -7.88 -1.12
N GLY A 106 -1.81 -8.09 -0.92
CA GLY A 106 -2.69 -8.66 -1.92
C GLY A 106 -4.14 -8.33 -1.62
N GLY A 107 -4.96 -8.39 -2.64
CA GLY A 107 -6.35 -8.06 -2.51
C GLY A 107 -7.20 -8.44 -3.72
N TYR A 108 -8.46 -8.10 -3.61
CA TYR A 108 -9.45 -8.26 -4.67
C TYR A 108 -10.31 -7.01 -4.72
N THR A 109 -10.58 -6.54 -5.92
CA THR A 109 -11.44 -5.37 -6.16
C THR A 109 -12.57 -5.76 -7.10
N HIS A 110 -13.78 -5.33 -6.77
CA HIS A 110 -14.95 -5.46 -7.62
C HIS A 110 -15.70 -4.13 -7.70
N SER A 111 -15.89 -3.67 -8.91
CA SER A 111 -16.65 -2.45 -9.21
C SER A 111 -18.00 -2.79 -9.81
N PHE A 112 -19.03 -2.16 -9.28
CA PHE A 112 -20.41 -2.32 -9.73
C PHE A 112 -20.77 -1.25 -10.75
N LEU A 113 -21.72 -1.56 -11.60
CA LEU A 113 -22.40 -0.55 -12.43
C LEU A 113 -22.96 0.56 -11.52
N GLY A 114 -22.70 1.81 -11.86
CA GLY A 114 -23.12 2.96 -11.04
C GLY A 114 -22.02 3.55 -10.14
N GLY A 115 -20.77 3.12 -10.32
CA GLY A 115 -19.60 3.75 -9.69
C GLY A 115 -19.38 3.41 -8.22
N SER A 116 -19.98 2.32 -7.75
CA SER A 116 -19.66 1.75 -6.43
C SER A 116 -18.58 0.69 -6.57
N GLU A 117 -17.69 0.61 -5.60
CA GLU A 117 -16.57 -0.32 -5.59
C GLU A 117 -16.37 -0.91 -4.20
N ILE A 118 -16.02 -2.17 -4.14
CA ILE A 118 -15.59 -2.87 -2.94
C ILE A 118 -14.20 -3.47 -3.15
N SER A 119 -13.31 -3.22 -2.23
CA SER A 119 -11.97 -3.81 -2.22
C SER A 119 -11.69 -4.51 -0.92
N TYR A 120 -11.11 -5.68 -1.01
CA TYR A 120 -10.57 -6.43 0.12
C TYR A 120 -9.05 -6.42 0.03
N VAL A 121 -8.36 -6.12 1.12
CA VAL A 121 -6.90 -6.00 1.18
C VAL A 121 -6.32 -6.73 2.38
N LEU A 122 -5.19 -7.38 2.17
CA LEU A 122 -4.30 -7.90 3.20
C LEU A 122 -2.91 -7.35 2.98
N ARG A 123 -2.23 -6.94 4.05
CA ARG A 123 -0.84 -6.45 4.04
C ARG A 123 -0.04 -7.05 5.17
N VAL A 124 1.23 -7.27 4.90
CA VAL A 124 2.22 -7.74 5.87
C VAL A 124 3.48 -6.92 5.69
N GLN A 125 3.97 -6.34 6.77
CA GLN A 125 5.19 -5.53 6.80
C GLN A 125 6.18 -6.12 7.80
N SER A 126 7.45 -6.14 7.43
CA SER A 126 8.53 -6.52 8.33
C SER A 126 8.66 -5.55 9.52
N SER A 127 9.24 -6.01 10.62
CA SER A 127 9.44 -5.19 11.81
C SER A 127 10.33 -3.97 11.52
N GLU A 128 9.94 -2.83 12.06
CA GLU A 128 10.75 -1.61 12.08
C GLU A 128 11.78 -1.60 13.23
N ILE A 129 11.58 -2.42 14.25
CA ILE A 129 12.42 -2.49 15.45
C ILE A 129 13.25 -3.76 15.41
N LYS A 130 14.56 -3.64 15.66
CA LYS A 130 15.51 -4.77 15.58
C LYS A 130 15.34 -5.80 16.69
N SER A 131 15.00 -5.37 17.89
CA SER A 131 15.00 -6.24 19.08
C SER A 131 13.94 -5.85 20.09
N GLY A 132 13.71 -6.73 21.06
CA GLY A 132 12.75 -6.51 22.14
C GLY A 132 11.32 -6.87 21.78
N THR A 133 10.38 -6.50 22.63
CA THR A 133 8.94 -6.78 22.47
C THR A 133 8.31 -6.08 21.28
N GLY A 134 8.93 -5.03 20.76
CA GLY A 134 8.53 -4.28 19.57
C GLY A 134 8.98 -4.90 18.24
N ASN A 135 9.87 -5.89 18.26
CA ASN A 135 10.28 -6.60 17.04
C ASN A 135 9.18 -7.54 16.58
N ARG A 136 8.21 -7.00 15.88
CA ARG A 136 7.06 -7.74 15.37
C ARG A 136 6.76 -7.39 13.93
N THR A 137 6.53 -8.41 13.12
CA THR A 137 5.91 -8.27 11.82
C THR A 137 4.48 -7.77 11.99
N LEU A 138 4.13 -6.74 11.25
CA LEU A 138 2.78 -6.18 11.23
C LEU A 138 1.98 -6.84 10.12
N ALA A 139 0.79 -7.32 10.45
CA ALA A 139 -0.16 -7.84 9.48
C ALA A 139 -1.52 -7.20 9.73
N TRP A 140 -2.14 -6.71 8.67
CA TRP A 140 -3.47 -6.13 8.75
C TRP A 140 -4.27 -6.37 7.48
N GLY A 141 -5.56 -6.25 7.58
CA GLY A 141 -6.47 -6.35 6.45
C GLY A 141 -7.64 -5.41 6.61
N GLY A 142 -8.31 -5.15 5.51
CA GLY A 142 -9.45 -4.26 5.50
C GLY A 142 -10.39 -4.51 4.34
N ILE A 143 -11.58 -3.98 4.49
CA ILE A 143 -12.59 -3.89 3.43
C ILE A 143 -12.82 -2.39 3.21
N VAL A 144 -12.67 -1.96 1.97
CA VAL A 144 -12.90 -0.58 1.57
C VAL A 144 -14.09 -0.55 0.63
N PHE A 145 -15.07 0.25 0.97
CA PHE A 145 -16.20 0.55 0.11
C PHE A 145 -16.10 2.00 -0.35
N SER A 146 -16.15 2.23 -1.64
CA SER A 146 -16.18 3.57 -2.22
C SER A 146 -17.36 3.73 -3.17
N LYS A 147 -17.91 4.95 -3.24
CA LYS A 147 -18.94 5.32 -4.17
C LYS A 147 -18.60 6.66 -4.79
N ARG A 148 -18.70 6.72 -6.10
CA ARG A 148 -18.59 7.98 -6.83
C ARG A 148 -19.92 8.74 -6.74
N LEU A 149 -19.86 9.98 -6.30
CA LEU A 149 -20.98 10.91 -6.28
C LEU A 149 -21.06 11.70 -7.59
#